data_09bb8ce983925be5bb87a72bbc3bc40c
#
_entry.id   09bb8ce983925be5bb87a72bbc3bc40c
#
_cell.length_a   1.000
_cell.length_b   1.000
_cell.length_c   1.000
_cell.angle_alpha   90.00
_cell.angle_beta   90.00
_cell.angle_gamma   90.00
#
_symmetry.space_group_name_H-M   'P 1'
#
loop_
_entity.id
_entity.type
_entity.pdbx_description
1 polymer ?
#
loop_
_entity_poly.entity_id
_entity_poly.type
_entity_poly.pdbx_seq_one_letter_code
_entity_poly.pdbx_strand_id
1 'polypeptide(L)'
;IGPEVPEEELIWQDPVSVGNNNYDINAVKQKIVACDLTIQQMVETAWASASTYRETDMRGGANGARIQLAPQKDWEVNKPNQLETVLDILRPIAAEAGASLADVIVIAGNVGLEKATGQLIPFKPGRGDATQEQTDSASFDVLEPIADAFRNYENKNFAYNAAEVMLDKAQLLGLTAPEMTVLIGGMRSLGISFDGTGILTDNPNILSNDHFEKLLDSDNEWSPVGDGTYQSTSRSSGKSNFKASKVDLVFGSNSQLRALAEFYAQNDSKDKFVADFILAWTKVMNADRFDLTT
;
A
#
# COMPACT_ATOMS: atom_id res chain seq x y z
N ILE A 1 -27.48 12.59 20.20
CA ILE A 1 -27.18 11.19 20.56
C ILE A 1 -28.52 10.55 20.86
N GLY A 2 -28.87 9.43 20.22
CA GLY A 2 -30.11 8.72 20.43
C GLY A 2 -30.12 7.90 21.73
N PRO A 3 -31.29 7.49 22.22
CA PRO A 3 -31.40 6.76 23.48
C PRO A 3 -30.78 5.36 23.46
N GLU A 4 -30.43 4.86 22.28
CA GLU A 4 -29.82 3.56 22.10
C GLU A 4 -28.29 3.61 21.96
N VAL A 5 -27.70 4.82 22.02
CA VAL A 5 -26.25 4.97 22.00
C VAL A 5 -25.73 4.66 23.40
N PRO A 6 -24.80 3.69 23.59
CA PRO A 6 -24.21 3.40 24.88
C PRO A 6 -23.60 4.64 25.52
N GLU A 7 -23.70 4.77 26.84
CA GLU A 7 -23.01 5.83 27.59
C GLU A 7 -21.50 5.59 27.62
N GLU A 8 -21.07 4.32 27.45
CA GLU A 8 -19.68 3.92 27.37
C GLU A 8 -19.18 4.04 25.93
N GLU A 9 -17.97 4.52 25.77
CA GLU A 9 -17.28 4.54 24.50
C GLU A 9 -17.01 3.11 24.03
N LEU A 10 -17.58 2.70 22.89
CA LEU A 10 -17.39 1.38 22.35
C LEU A 10 -16.00 1.26 21.75
N ILE A 11 -15.24 0.28 22.21
CA ILE A 11 -13.92 -0.06 21.67
C ILE A 11 -14.11 -1.12 20.60
N TRP A 12 -14.01 -0.70 19.34
CA TRP A 12 -14.13 -1.60 18.19
C TRP A 12 -12.87 -2.41 17.91
N GLN A 13 -11.77 -2.01 18.51
CA GLN A 13 -10.47 -2.64 18.40
C GLN A 13 -9.74 -2.45 19.72
N ASP A 14 -9.18 -3.50 20.26
CA ASP A 14 -8.46 -3.42 21.51
C ASP A 14 -7.35 -2.36 21.45
N PRO A 15 -7.27 -1.47 22.45
CA PRO A 15 -6.26 -0.42 22.47
C PRO A 15 -4.86 -1.02 22.57
N VAL A 16 -3.93 -0.42 21.84
CA VAL A 16 -2.52 -0.77 21.87
C VAL A 16 -1.81 0.18 22.82
N SER A 17 -0.91 -0.35 23.62
CA SER A 17 -0.05 0.48 24.50
C SER A 17 0.74 1.48 23.65
N VAL A 18 0.88 2.71 24.16
CA VAL A 18 1.71 3.73 23.51
C VAL A 18 3.13 3.21 23.36
N GLY A 19 3.67 3.26 22.16
CA GLY A 19 5.02 2.82 21.85
C GLY A 19 6.08 3.80 22.34
N ASN A 20 7.31 3.33 22.37
CA ASN A 20 8.47 4.19 22.62
C ASN A 20 8.63 5.17 21.44
N ASN A 21 8.74 6.45 21.73
CA ASN A 21 9.01 7.48 20.72
C ASN A 21 10.44 8.07 20.85
N ASN A 22 11.24 7.52 21.76
CA ASN A 22 12.59 8.01 22.05
C ASN A 22 13.65 6.95 21.70
N TYR A 23 13.84 6.72 20.41
CA TYR A 23 14.91 5.87 19.86
C TYR A 23 15.55 6.56 18.65
N ASP A 24 16.73 6.11 18.26
CA ASP A 24 17.45 6.67 17.11
C ASP A 24 16.88 6.13 15.78
N ILE A 25 15.99 6.91 15.18
CA ILE A 25 15.36 6.59 13.87
C ILE A 25 16.42 6.43 12.77
N ASN A 26 17.49 7.21 12.80
CA ASN A 26 18.54 7.15 11.78
C ASN A 26 19.33 5.83 11.90
N ALA A 27 19.62 5.40 13.13
CA ALA A 27 20.26 4.11 13.36
C ALA A 27 19.37 2.95 12.87
N VAL A 28 18.06 2.99 13.09
CA VAL A 28 17.09 2.01 12.55
C VAL A 28 17.12 2.02 11.02
N LYS A 29 17.03 3.20 10.40
CA LYS A 29 17.10 3.33 8.93
C LYS A 29 18.40 2.75 8.38
N GLN A 30 19.55 3.03 8.99
CA GLN A 30 20.84 2.51 8.54
C GLN A 30 20.89 0.97 8.58
N LYS A 31 20.33 0.34 9.61
CA LYS A 31 20.23 -1.12 9.69
C LYS A 31 19.33 -1.69 8.60
N ILE A 32 18.19 -1.06 8.33
CA ILE A 32 17.28 -1.47 7.26
C ILE A 32 17.95 -1.27 5.87
N VAL A 33 18.70 -0.18 5.68
CA VAL A 33 19.44 0.04 4.43
C VAL A 33 20.49 -1.05 4.20
N ALA A 34 21.10 -1.55 5.27
CA ALA A 34 22.14 -2.57 5.24
C ALA A 34 21.61 -4.01 5.16
N CYS A 35 20.31 -4.23 5.38
CA CYS A 35 19.72 -5.56 5.25
C CYS A 35 19.40 -5.92 3.79
N ASP A 36 19.21 -7.23 3.54
CA ASP A 36 18.98 -7.78 2.19
C ASP A 36 17.48 -7.78 1.83
N LEU A 37 16.79 -6.65 2.07
CA LEU A 37 15.40 -6.45 1.65
C LEU A 37 15.32 -5.61 0.39
N THR A 38 14.48 -6.05 -0.55
CA THR A 38 14.17 -5.28 -1.75
C THR A 38 13.24 -4.11 -1.45
N ILE A 39 13.21 -3.12 -2.34
CA ILE A 39 12.26 -1.99 -2.26
C ILE A 39 10.83 -2.52 -2.20
N GLN A 40 10.51 -3.50 -3.06
CA GLN A 40 9.19 -4.11 -3.14
C GLN A 40 8.77 -4.76 -1.81
N GLN A 41 9.63 -5.58 -1.22
CA GLN A 41 9.35 -6.23 0.07
C GLN A 41 9.08 -5.22 1.19
N MET A 42 9.90 -4.17 1.28
CA MET A 42 9.74 -3.12 2.30
C MET A 42 8.45 -2.34 2.12
N VAL A 43 8.18 -1.87 0.91
CA VAL A 43 7.00 -1.03 0.62
C VAL A 43 5.72 -1.86 0.69
N GLU A 44 5.70 -3.08 0.14
CA GLU A 44 4.53 -3.96 0.16
C GLU A 44 4.15 -4.38 1.59
N THR A 45 5.13 -4.67 2.45
CA THR A 45 4.87 -5.02 3.86
C THR A 45 4.30 -3.85 4.65
N ALA A 46 4.86 -2.65 4.49
CA ALA A 46 4.32 -1.45 5.14
C ALA A 46 2.90 -1.11 4.65
N TRP A 47 2.67 -1.22 3.34
CA TRP A 47 1.33 -1.05 2.77
C TRP A 47 0.35 -2.08 3.35
N ALA A 48 0.71 -3.36 3.36
CA ALA A 48 -0.12 -4.43 3.89
C ALA A 48 -0.49 -4.21 5.37
N SER A 49 0.42 -3.66 6.16
CA SER A 49 0.17 -3.31 7.56
C SER A 49 -0.84 -2.14 7.68
N ALA A 50 -0.60 -1.05 6.96
CA ALA A 50 -1.35 0.20 7.12
C ALA A 50 -2.71 0.20 6.40
N SER A 51 -2.81 -0.45 5.24
CA SER A 51 -3.98 -0.37 4.35
C SER A 51 -5.20 -1.17 4.82
N THR A 52 -5.13 -1.80 5.98
CA THR A 52 -6.29 -2.40 6.67
C THR A 52 -7.17 -1.36 7.35
N TYR A 53 -6.69 -0.13 7.50
CA TYR A 53 -7.45 0.95 8.12
C TYR A 53 -8.77 1.23 7.39
N ARG A 54 -9.82 1.46 8.16
CA ARG A 54 -11.13 1.90 7.70
C ARG A 54 -11.57 3.14 8.46
N GLU A 55 -11.69 4.26 7.74
CA GLU A 55 -12.13 5.54 8.33
C GLU A 55 -13.55 5.46 8.90
N THR A 56 -14.39 4.56 8.38
CA THR A 56 -15.79 4.42 8.77
C THR A 56 -16.00 3.92 10.20
N ASP A 57 -15.10 3.08 10.70
CA ASP A 57 -15.15 2.50 12.05
C ASP A 57 -13.82 2.56 12.78
N MET A 58 -12.83 3.24 12.21
CA MET A 58 -11.49 3.49 12.79
C MET A 58 -10.74 2.21 13.17
N ARG A 59 -10.97 1.11 12.44
CA ARG A 59 -10.33 -0.19 12.67
C ARG A 59 -9.20 -0.44 11.69
N GLY A 60 -8.30 -1.33 12.06
CA GLY A 60 -7.12 -1.63 11.26
C GLY A 60 -6.04 -0.57 11.40
N GLY A 61 -5.12 -0.54 10.44
CA GLY A 61 -3.99 0.38 10.41
C GLY A 61 -2.68 -0.22 10.86
N ALA A 62 -1.62 0.58 10.78
CA ALA A 62 -0.25 0.15 11.06
C ALA A 62 0.04 -0.03 12.55
N ASN A 63 -0.68 0.70 13.43
CA ASN A 63 -0.50 0.62 14.87
C ASN A 63 -0.89 -0.77 15.38
N GLY A 64 -0.07 -1.32 16.26
CA GLY A 64 -0.27 -2.68 16.77
C GLY A 64 0.53 -3.75 16.03
N ALA A 65 1.09 -3.46 14.86
CA ALA A 65 1.78 -4.46 14.02
C ALA A 65 0.98 -5.77 13.86
N ARG A 66 -0.37 -5.69 13.78
CA ARG A 66 -1.23 -6.88 13.73
C ARG A 66 -1.00 -7.73 12.49
N ILE A 67 -0.28 -7.19 11.50
CA ILE A 67 0.20 -7.95 10.35
C ILE A 67 1.08 -9.16 10.72
N GLN A 68 1.71 -9.17 11.91
CA GLN A 68 2.45 -10.32 12.41
C GLN A 68 1.58 -11.33 13.17
N LEU A 69 0.31 -11.01 13.42
CA LEU A 69 -0.62 -11.80 14.22
C LEU A 69 -1.72 -12.43 13.35
N ALA A 70 -2.33 -13.51 13.85
CA ALA A 70 -3.51 -14.06 13.20
C ALA A 70 -4.71 -13.12 13.40
N PRO A 71 -5.60 -12.98 12.38
CA PRO A 71 -5.59 -13.69 11.10
C PRO A 71 -4.74 -13.01 10.02
N GLN A 72 -4.33 -11.76 10.20
CA GLN A 72 -3.77 -10.91 9.17
C GLN A 72 -2.46 -11.45 8.55
N LYS A 73 -1.62 -12.11 9.35
CA LYS A 73 -0.36 -12.72 8.86
C LYS A 73 -0.59 -13.83 7.83
N ASP A 74 -1.76 -14.49 7.89
CA ASP A 74 -2.10 -15.66 7.08
C ASP A 74 -2.91 -15.31 5.82
N TRP A 75 -3.31 -14.05 5.64
CA TRP A 75 -4.04 -13.61 4.46
C TRP A 75 -3.22 -13.77 3.19
N GLU A 76 -3.81 -14.37 2.16
CA GLU A 76 -3.14 -14.63 0.88
C GLU A 76 -2.54 -13.37 0.26
N VAL A 77 -3.28 -12.26 0.32
CA VAL A 77 -2.84 -10.95 -0.20
C VAL A 77 -1.54 -10.43 0.42
N ASN A 78 -1.21 -10.89 1.61
CA ASN A 78 0.01 -10.50 2.35
C ASN A 78 1.20 -11.42 2.03
N LYS A 79 1.02 -12.43 1.18
CA LYS A 79 2.09 -13.37 0.78
C LYS A 79 2.82 -13.94 2.01
N PRO A 80 2.19 -14.80 2.84
CA PRO A 80 2.66 -15.19 4.17
C PRO A 80 4.15 -15.57 4.26
N ASN A 81 4.67 -16.31 3.30
CA ASN A 81 6.08 -16.71 3.28
C ASN A 81 7.04 -15.52 3.09
N GLN A 82 6.69 -14.57 2.21
CA GLN A 82 7.47 -13.35 2.02
C GLN A 82 7.37 -12.46 3.25
N LEU A 83 6.16 -12.30 3.79
CA LEU A 83 5.91 -11.52 5.00
C LEU A 83 6.76 -12.01 6.16
N GLU A 84 6.78 -13.32 6.44
CA GLU A 84 7.58 -13.87 7.54
C GLU A 84 9.08 -13.63 7.32
N THR A 85 9.58 -13.78 6.09
CA THR A 85 10.98 -13.44 5.75
C THR A 85 11.31 -11.97 6.08
N VAL A 86 10.42 -11.05 5.76
CA VAL A 86 10.62 -9.62 6.07
C VAL A 86 10.57 -9.38 7.57
N LEU A 87 9.59 -9.96 8.27
CA LEU A 87 9.43 -9.78 9.71
C LEU A 87 10.59 -10.37 10.50
N ASP A 88 11.18 -11.50 10.08
CA ASP A 88 12.35 -12.10 10.72
C ASP A 88 13.58 -11.17 10.67
N ILE A 89 13.68 -10.33 9.64
CA ILE A 89 14.72 -9.30 9.53
C ILE A 89 14.39 -8.07 10.38
N LEU A 90 13.13 -7.66 10.41
CA LEU A 90 12.74 -6.41 11.09
C LEU A 90 12.60 -6.56 12.61
N ARG A 91 12.15 -7.72 13.12
CA ARG A 91 12.00 -7.98 14.57
C ARG A 91 13.29 -7.74 15.38
N PRO A 92 14.46 -8.28 14.99
CA PRO A 92 15.70 -8.00 15.70
C PRO A 92 16.09 -6.51 15.68
N ILE A 93 15.84 -5.80 14.57
CA ILE A 93 16.13 -4.38 14.45
C ILE A 93 15.25 -3.58 15.43
N ALA A 94 13.96 -3.93 15.53
CA ALA A 94 13.03 -3.31 16.48
C ALA A 94 13.48 -3.53 17.92
N ALA A 95 13.76 -4.78 18.29
CA ALA A 95 14.20 -5.15 19.63
C ALA A 95 15.49 -4.44 20.05
N GLU A 96 16.49 -4.38 19.17
CA GLU A 96 17.78 -3.72 19.45
C GLU A 96 17.64 -2.20 19.59
N ALA A 97 16.75 -1.58 18.81
CA ALA A 97 16.50 -0.15 18.90
C ALA A 97 15.58 0.24 20.05
N GLY A 98 14.90 -0.73 20.69
CA GLY A 98 13.84 -0.45 21.65
C GLY A 98 12.61 0.24 21.00
N ALA A 99 12.43 0.05 19.69
CA ALA A 99 11.30 0.52 18.93
C ALA A 99 10.22 -0.56 18.82
N SER A 100 8.96 -0.15 18.55
CA SER A 100 7.93 -1.13 18.20
C SER A 100 8.18 -1.71 16.81
N LEU A 101 7.73 -2.95 16.57
CA LEU A 101 7.74 -3.53 15.23
C LEU A 101 6.84 -2.74 14.28
N ALA A 102 5.72 -2.19 14.78
CA ALA A 102 4.83 -1.32 14.01
C ALA A 102 5.57 -0.12 13.42
N ASP A 103 6.37 0.57 14.23
CA ASP A 103 7.20 1.68 13.75
C ASP A 103 8.26 1.21 12.75
N VAL A 104 8.93 0.10 13.02
CA VAL A 104 10.02 -0.42 12.17
C VAL A 104 9.50 -0.88 10.80
N ILE A 105 8.28 -1.44 10.73
CA ILE A 105 7.62 -1.77 9.46
C ILE A 105 7.39 -0.51 8.63
N VAL A 106 6.85 0.56 9.22
CA VAL A 106 6.62 1.82 8.51
C VAL A 106 7.94 2.47 8.10
N ILE A 107 8.97 2.45 8.96
CA ILE A 107 10.31 2.93 8.62
C ILE A 107 10.88 2.12 7.44
N ALA A 108 10.69 0.81 7.40
CA ALA A 108 11.15 -0.01 6.27
C ALA A 108 10.48 0.41 4.96
N GLY A 109 9.16 0.60 4.94
CA GLY A 109 8.46 1.15 3.78
C GLY A 109 9.02 2.50 3.33
N ASN A 110 9.27 3.40 4.28
CA ASN A 110 9.85 4.71 4.01
C ASN A 110 11.28 4.58 3.44
N VAL A 111 12.12 3.68 3.99
CA VAL A 111 13.47 3.41 3.45
C VAL A 111 13.39 2.88 2.01
N GLY A 112 12.42 2.02 1.71
CA GLY A 112 12.17 1.57 0.34
C GLY A 112 11.87 2.73 -0.61
N LEU A 113 11.00 3.65 -0.19
CA LEU A 113 10.67 4.84 -0.96
C LEU A 113 11.84 5.84 -1.04
N GLU A 114 12.61 6.02 0.04
CA GLU A 114 13.81 6.86 0.03
C GLU A 114 14.86 6.33 -0.97
N LYS A 115 15.02 5.01 -1.05
CA LYS A 115 15.88 4.39 -2.08
C LYS A 115 15.35 4.63 -3.51
N ALA A 116 14.03 4.61 -3.69
CA ALA A 116 13.40 4.74 -5.00
C ALA A 116 13.27 6.19 -5.49
N THR A 117 13.27 7.17 -4.59
CA THR A 117 13.03 8.59 -4.91
C THR A 117 14.26 9.49 -4.71
N GLY A 118 15.18 9.07 -3.84
CA GLY A 118 16.26 9.94 -3.34
C GLY A 118 15.76 11.05 -2.40
N GLN A 119 14.50 11.03 -1.95
CA GLN A 119 13.88 12.03 -1.08
C GLN A 119 13.62 11.44 0.31
N LEU A 120 13.72 12.26 1.35
CA LEU A 120 13.35 11.85 2.71
C LEU A 120 11.84 11.74 2.85
N ILE A 121 11.38 10.64 3.46
CA ILE A 121 9.97 10.40 3.73
C ILE A 121 9.64 10.78 5.17
N PRO A 122 8.60 11.61 5.41
CA PRO A 122 8.18 11.99 6.76
C PRO A 122 7.81 10.77 7.61
N PHE A 123 8.24 10.78 8.87
CA PHE A 123 7.92 9.72 9.82
C PHE A 123 7.68 10.29 11.22
N LYS A 124 6.70 9.72 11.92
CA LYS A 124 6.39 10.03 13.33
C LYS A 124 6.41 8.72 14.13
N PRO A 125 7.31 8.59 15.12
CA PRO A 125 7.40 7.41 15.98
C PRO A 125 6.25 7.35 17.00
N GLY A 126 6.14 6.24 17.71
CA GLY A 126 5.24 6.09 18.85
C GLY A 126 4.11 5.09 18.67
N ARG A 127 4.10 4.32 17.54
CA ARG A 127 3.21 3.14 17.44
C ARG A 127 3.63 2.10 18.45
N GLY A 128 2.64 1.38 19.01
CA GLY A 128 2.88 0.22 19.85
C GLY A 128 2.67 -1.08 19.09
N ASP A 129 3.00 -2.19 19.74
CA ASP A 129 2.73 -3.54 19.21
C ASP A 129 1.59 -4.17 20.03
N ALA A 130 0.62 -4.79 19.33
CA ALA A 130 -0.46 -5.55 19.95
C ALA A 130 0.02 -6.97 20.27
N THR A 131 -0.62 -7.60 21.28
CA THR A 131 -0.52 -9.04 21.49
C THR A 131 -1.61 -9.78 20.73
N GLN A 132 -1.52 -11.11 20.65
CA GLN A 132 -2.56 -11.92 20.03
C GLN A 132 -3.89 -11.82 20.80
N GLU A 133 -3.83 -11.69 22.13
CA GLU A 133 -5.01 -11.53 22.99
C GLU A 133 -5.72 -10.19 22.74
N GLN A 134 -4.98 -9.14 22.37
CA GLN A 134 -5.51 -7.83 21.98
C GLN A 134 -6.00 -7.79 20.52
N THR A 135 -5.96 -8.93 19.84
CA THR A 135 -6.47 -9.06 18.47
C THR A 135 -7.68 -9.97 18.47
N ASP A 136 -8.87 -9.39 18.41
CA ASP A 136 -10.11 -10.13 18.17
C ASP A 136 -10.10 -10.66 16.73
N SER A 137 -9.69 -11.93 16.57
CA SER A 137 -9.53 -12.56 15.25
C SER A 137 -10.82 -12.53 14.43
N ALA A 138 -11.97 -12.79 15.05
CA ALA A 138 -13.26 -12.76 14.36
C ALA A 138 -13.61 -11.35 13.84
N SER A 139 -13.24 -10.34 14.61
CA SER A 139 -13.42 -8.93 14.25
C SER A 139 -12.43 -8.50 13.15
N PHE A 140 -11.22 -9.04 13.13
CA PHE A 140 -10.21 -8.73 12.12
C PHE A 140 -10.42 -9.45 10.79
N ASP A 141 -11.11 -10.60 10.76
CA ASP A 141 -11.43 -11.30 9.50
C ASP A 141 -12.15 -10.41 8.48
N VAL A 142 -13.03 -9.52 8.96
CA VAL A 142 -13.75 -8.58 8.08
C VAL A 142 -12.87 -7.50 7.44
N LEU A 143 -11.62 -7.37 7.88
CA LEU A 143 -10.63 -6.47 7.28
C LEU A 143 -9.84 -7.13 6.16
N GLU A 144 -9.98 -8.45 5.95
CA GLU A 144 -9.32 -9.14 4.85
C GLU A 144 -9.80 -8.58 3.51
N PRO A 145 -8.88 -8.09 2.67
CA PRO A 145 -9.27 -7.55 1.38
C PRO A 145 -9.80 -8.65 0.45
N ILE A 146 -11.04 -8.51 -0.04
CA ILE A 146 -11.59 -9.33 -1.14
C ILE A 146 -10.81 -9.05 -2.42
N ALA A 147 -10.44 -7.79 -2.60
CA ALA A 147 -9.58 -7.33 -3.67
C ALA A 147 -8.80 -6.10 -3.21
N ASP A 148 -7.63 -5.90 -3.76
CA ASP A 148 -6.78 -4.75 -3.49
C ASP A 148 -6.19 -4.21 -4.80
N ALA A 149 -6.80 -3.16 -5.33
CA ALA A 149 -6.36 -2.50 -6.55
C ALA A 149 -4.93 -1.97 -6.46
N PHE A 150 -4.49 -1.55 -5.27
CA PHE A 150 -3.15 -1.01 -5.06
C PHE A 150 -2.05 -2.06 -5.23
N ARG A 151 -2.32 -3.33 -4.84
CA ARG A 151 -1.43 -4.48 -5.05
C ARG A 151 -1.85 -5.38 -6.21
N ASN A 152 -2.88 -5.01 -6.97
CA ASN A 152 -3.44 -5.79 -8.08
C ASN A 152 -3.85 -7.22 -7.67
N TYR A 153 -4.48 -7.34 -6.51
CA TYR A 153 -4.94 -8.60 -5.95
C TYR A 153 -6.44 -8.77 -6.11
N GLU A 154 -6.87 -9.95 -6.50
CA GLU A 154 -8.27 -10.37 -6.53
C GLU A 154 -8.41 -11.76 -5.90
N ASN A 155 -9.31 -11.90 -4.93
CA ASN A 155 -9.68 -13.20 -4.42
C ASN A 155 -10.62 -13.89 -5.44
N LYS A 156 -10.17 -15.01 -5.98
CA LYS A 156 -10.89 -15.75 -7.05
C LYS A 156 -12.28 -16.27 -6.66
N ASN A 157 -12.59 -16.28 -5.36
CA ASN A 157 -13.87 -16.78 -4.84
C ASN A 157 -14.96 -15.69 -4.80
N PHE A 158 -14.66 -14.46 -5.17
CA PHE A 158 -15.62 -13.35 -5.12
C PHE A 158 -16.11 -12.92 -6.51
N ALA A 159 -17.36 -12.45 -6.54
CA ALA A 159 -18.00 -11.98 -7.77
C ALA A 159 -17.51 -10.58 -8.22
N TYR A 160 -16.93 -9.80 -7.31
CA TYR A 160 -16.43 -8.46 -7.59
C TYR A 160 -14.93 -8.49 -7.88
N ASN A 161 -14.49 -7.71 -8.87
CA ASN A 161 -13.09 -7.56 -9.20
C ASN A 161 -12.50 -6.30 -8.56
N ALA A 162 -11.16 -6.21 -8.54
CA ALA A 162 -10.46 -5.10 -7.90
C ALA A 162 -10.80 -3.73 -8.50
N ALA A 163 -11.14 -3.64 -9.80
CA ALA A 163 -11.54 -2.39 -10.42
C ALA A 163 -12.92 -1.90 -9.94
N GLU A 164 -13.83 -2.83 -9.61
CA GLU A 164 -15.16 -2.48 -9.10
C GLU A 164 -15.12 -1.99 -7.65
N VAL A 165 -14.25 -2.59 -6.81
CA VAL A 165 -14.13 -2.23 -5.38
C VAL A 165 -12.98 -1.25 -5.09
N MET A 166 -12.31 -0.76 -6.11
CA MET A 166 -11.18 0.17 -5.97
C MET A 166 -11.57 1.46 -5.26
N LEU A 167 -12.70 2.04 -5.62
CA LEU A 167 -13.20 3.28 -5.00
C LEU A 167 -13.62 3.06 -3.55
N ASP A 168 -14.24 1.92 -3.25
CA ASP A 168 -14.60 1.55 -1.88
C ASP A 168 -13.34 1.48 -0.99
N LYS A 169 -12.30 0.79 -1.45
CA LYS A 169 -11.02 0.72 -0.73
C LYS A 169 -10.38 2.09 -0.54
N ALA A 170 -10.43 2.95 -1.57
CA ALA A 170 -9.90 4.31 -1.47
C ALA A 170 -10.70 5.14 -0.44
N GLN A 171 -12.03 5.02 -0.43
CA GLN A 171 -12.88 5.70 0.54
C GLN A 171 -12.65 5.20 1.97
N LEU A 172 -12.50 3.88 2.17
CA LEU A 172 -12.15 3.33 3.49
C LEU A 172 -10.82 3.86 4.03
N LEU A 173 -9.88 4.18 3.15
CA LEU A 173 -8.60 4.82 3.51
C LEU A 173 -8.66 6.35 3.57
N GLY A 174 -9.83 6.95 3.37
CA GLY A 174 -10.00 8.41 3.32
C GLY A 174 -9.30 9.08 2.13
N LEU A 175 -9.03 8.36 1.05
CA LEU A 175 -8.28 8.86 -0.11
C LEU A 175 -9.19 9.58 -1.12
N THR A 176 -8.70 10.70 -1.61
CA THR A 176 -9.25 11.38 -2.79
C THR A 176 -8.87 10.64 -4.07
N ALA A 177 -9.55 10.94 -5.19
CA ALA A 177 -9.25 10.33 -6.48
C ALA A 177 -7.80 10.59 -6.96
N PRO A 178 -7.20 11.79 -6.82
CA PRO A 178 -5.78 11.99 -7.10
C PRO A 178 -4.85 11.15 -6.21
N GLU A 179 -5.10 11.09 -4.89
CA GLU A 179 -4.30 10.28 -3.96
C GLU A 179 -4.36 8.79 -4.30
N MET A 180 -5.55 8.26 -4.60
CA MET A 180 -5.72 6.90 -5.08
C MET A 180 -4.94 6.66 -6.39
N THR A 181 -5.02 7.60 -7.33
CA THR A 181 -4.36 7.50 -8.64
C THR A 181 -2.84 7.41 -8.50
N VAL A 182 -2.23 8.33 -7.74
CA VAL A 182 -0.76 8.31 -7.57
C VAL A 182 -0.29 7.09 -6.80
N LEU A 183 -1.05 6.61 -5.80
CA LEU A 183 -0.70 5.40 -5.06
C LEU A 183 -0.73 4.16 -5.96
N ILE A 184 -1.78 3.96 -6.75
CA ILE A 184 -1.87 2.82 -7.67
C ILE A 184 -0.75 2.90 -8.72
N GLY A 185 -0.61 4.03 -9.42
CA GLY A 185 0.43 4.21 -10.44
C GLY A 185 1.84 4.07 -9.88
N GLY A 186 2.10 4.60 -8.69
CA GLY A 186 3.39 4.51 -8.02
C GLY A 186 3.72 3.09 -7.54
N MET A 187 2.75 2.37 -6.96
CA MET A 187 2.94 0.96 -6.64
C MET A 187 3.31 0.14 -7.87
N ARG A 188 2.63 0.37 -9.00
CA ARG A 188 2.96 -0.31 -10.27
C ARG A 188 4.35 0.07 -10.77
N SER A 189 4.74 1.34 -10.71
CA SER A 189 6.08 1.78 -11.13
C SER A 189 7.18 1.20 -10.24
N LEU A 190 6.89 0.91 -8.97
CA LEU A 190 7.78 0.22 -8.05
C LEU A 190 7.78 -1.31 -8.23
N GLY A 191 7.05 -1.85 -9.21
CA GLY A 191 6.96 -3.29 -9.42
C GLY A 191 6.09 -4.02 -8.39
N ILE A 192 5.23 -3.30 -7.67
CA ILE A 192 4.34 -3.91 -6.68
C ILE A 192 3.04 -4.33 -7.37
N SER A 193 2.88 -5.63 -7.45
CA SER A 193 1.70 -6.33 -7.95
C SER A 193 1.68 -7.73 -7.37
N PHE A 194 0.50 -8.30 -7.15
CA PHE A 194 0.37 -9.61 -6.53
C PHE A 194 0.98 -10.72 -7.39
N ASP A 195 0.71 -10.68 -8.70
CA ASP A 195 1.15 -11.69 -9.68
C ASP A 195 2.06 -11.12 -10.79
N GLY A 196 2.48 -9.86 -10.67
CA GLY A 196 3.30 -9.17 -11.67
C GLY A 196 2.50 -8.51 -12.80
N THR A 197 1.18 -8.67 -12.86
CA THR A 197 0.34 -7.99 -13.85
C THR A 197 0.25 -6.49 -13.53
N GLY A 198 0.28 -5.63 -14.56
CA GLY A 198 0.16 -4.17 -14.42
C GLY A 198 1.49 -3.45 -14.15
N ILE A 199 2.61 -4.16 -14.12
CA ILE A 199 3.94 -3.55 -14.03
C ILE A 199 4.30 -3.00 -15.42
N LEU A 200 4.07 -1.70 -15.60
CA LEU A 200 4.27 -0.99 -16.88
C LEU A 200 5.49 -0.05 -16.79
N THR A 201 6.62 -0.59 -16.38
CA THR A 201 7.88 0.15 -16.27
C THR A 201 9.05 -0.74 -16.68
N ASP A 202 10.10 -0.12 -17.19
CA ASP A 202 11.36 -0.79 -17.48
C ASP A 202 12.31 -0.76 -16.27
N ASN A 203 12.00 0.02 -15.22
CA ASN A 203 12.82 0.13 -14.00
C ASN A 203 11.98 0.16 -12.71
N PRO A 204 11.63 -1.00 -12.16
CA PRO A 204 10.78 -1.12 -10.97
C PRO A 204 11.46 -0.71 -9.65
N ASN A 205 12.67 -0.16 -9.68
CA ASN A 205 13.36 0.36 -8.50
C ASN A 205 13.28 1.89 -8.37
N ILE A 206 12.59 2.56 -9.28
CA ILE A 206 12.40 4.02 -9.27
C ILE A 206 10.90 4.33 -9.18
N LEU A 207 10.54 5.17 -8.24
CA LEU A 207 9.20 5.74 -8.20
C LEU A 207 9.05 6.78 -9.32
N SER A 208 8.24 6.46 -10.30
CA SER A 208 8.03 7.28 -11.51
C SER A 208 6.58 7.26 -11.96
N ASN A 209 6.25 8.12 -12.92
CA ASN A 209 4.96 8.12 -13.61
C ASN A 209 4.89 7.16 -14.81
N ASP A 210 5.90 6.31 -15.00
CA ASP A 210 6.01 5.37 -16.14
C ASP A 210 4.73 4.56 -16.37
N HIS A 211 4.05 4.13 -15.30
CA HIS A 211 2.82 3.36 -15.41
C HIS A 211 1.79 4.08 -16.30
N PHE A 212 1.57 5.37 -16.08
CA PHE A 212 0.62 6.15 -16.86
C PHE A 212 1.16 6.52 -18.24
N GLU A 213 2.46 6.80 -18.37
CA GLU A 213 3.07 7.03 -19.69
C GLU A 213 2.88 5.80 -20.58
N LYS A 214 3.19 4.60 -20.10
CA LYS A 214 3.05 3.35 -20.88
C LYS A 214 1.58 2.95 -21.09
N LEU A 215 0.70 3.18 -20.10
CA LEU A 215 -0.72 2.87 -20.22
C LEU A 215 -1.39 3.67 -21.32
N LEU A 216 -1.04 4.96 -21.43
CA LEU A 216 -1.66 5.93 -22.35
C LEU A 216 -0.89 6.07 -23.67
N ASP A 217 0.22 5.39 -23.84
CA ASP A 217 0.99 5.42 -25.09
C ASP A 217 0.15 4.92 -26.25
N SER A 218 -0.03 5.76 -27.25
CA SER A 218 -0.81 5.47 -28.45
C SER A 218 -0.27 4.32 -29.32
N ASP A 219 1.01 3.96 -29.13
CA ASP A 219 1.61 2.79 -29.78
C ASP A 219 1.14 1.48 -29.14
N ASN A 220 0.65 1.50 -27.91
CA ASN A 220 0.16 0.31 -27.21
C ASN A 220 -1.34 0.06 -27.55
N GLU A 221 -1.60 -1.06 -28.22
CA GLU A 221 -2.94 -1.59 -28.43
C GLU A 221 -3.23 -2.69 -27.41
N TRP A 222 -4.25 -2.48 -26.58
CA TRP A 222 -4.64 -3.41 -25.52
C TRP A 222 -5.69 -4.40 -25.99
N SER A 223 -5.42 -5.70 -25.89
CA SER A 223 -6.35 -6.76 -26.26
C SER A 223 -6.52 -7.76 -25.11
N PRO A 224 -7.74 -8.27 -24.84
CA PRO A 224 -7.97 -9.25 -23.79
C PRO A 224 -7.28 -10.58 -24.13
N VAL A 225 -6.64 -11.18 -23.11
CA VAL A 225 -5.98 -12.50 -23.25
C VAL A 225 -6.56 -13.57 -22.30
N GLY A 226 -7.61 -13.25 -21.57
CA GLY A 226 -8.30 -14.12 -20.63
C GLY A 226 -8.18 -13.68 -19.18
N ASP A 227 -9.04 -14.18 -18.31
CA ASP A 227 -9.03 -13.99 -16.85
C ASP A 227 -8.88 -12.53 -16.37
N GLY A 228 -9.52 -11.59 -17.08
CA GLY A 228 -9.44 -10.17 -16.73
C GLY A 228 -8.09 -9.51 -17.05
N THR A 229 -7.20 -10.24 -17.73
CA THR A 229 -5.86 -9.76 -18.14
C THR A 229 -5.88 -9.31 -19.59
N TYR A 230 -5.12 -8.27 -19.86
CA TYR A 230 -4.94 -7.66 -21.18
C TYR A 230 -3.46 -7.64 -21.54
N GLN A 231 -3.17 -7.80 -22.82
CA GLN A 231 -1.82 -7.73 -23.39
C GLN A 231 -1.72 -6.49 -24.28
N SER A 232 -0.68 -5.68 -24.09
CA SER A 232 -0.36 -4.64 -25.05
C SER A 232 0.45 -5.19 -26.22
N THR A 233 0.14 -4.70 -27.42
CA THR A 233 0.91 -4.94 -28.64
C THR A 233 1.29 -3.60 -29.24
N SER A 234 2.56 -3.41 -29.52
CA SER A 234 3.03 -2.19 -30.22
C SER A 234 2.49 -2.16 -31.64
N ARG A 235 1.80 -1.07 -32.00
CA ARG A 235 1.27 -0.84 -33.36
C ARG A 235 2.37 -0.71 -34.38
N SER A 236 3.50 -0.12 -34.00
CA SER A 236 4.65 0.12 -34.88
C SER A 236 5.48 -1.13 -35.17
N SER A 237 5.66 -2.00 -34.17
CA SER A 237 6.53 -3.16 -34.28
C SER A 237 5.81 -4.52 -34.28
N GLY A 238 4.56 -4.58 -33.88
CA GLY A 238 3.78 -5.81 -33.68
C GLY A 238 4.24 -6.67 -32.50
N LYS A 239 5.14 -6.16 -31.64
CA LYS A 239 5.64 -6.90 -30.48
C LYS A 239 4.72 -6.73 -29.30
N SER A 240 4.51 -7.83 -28.55
CA SER A 240 3.85 -7.80 -27.26
C SER A 240 4.80 -7.19 -26.21
N ASN A 241 4.30 -6.24 -25.43
CA ASN A 241 5.08 -5.51 -24.45
C ASN A 241 4.67 -5.85 -23.00
N PHE A 242 3.50 -5.35 -22.56
CA PHE A 242 3.08 -5.35 -21.16
C PHE A 242 1.79 -6.15 -20.97
N LYS A 243 1.58 -6.63 -19.75
CA LYS A 243 0.28 -7.14 -19.30
C LYS A 243 -0.34 -6.16 -18.34
N ALA A 244 -1.66 -5.98 -18.42
CA ALA A 244 -2.44 -5.11 -17.54
C ALA A 244 -3.69 -5.83 -17.03
N SER A 245 -4.18 -5.43 -15.87
CA SER A 245 -5.48 -5.84 -15.33
C SER A 245 -6.58 -4.85 -15.71
N LYS A 246 -7.82 -5.15 -15.33
CA LYS A 246 -8.93 -4.19 -15.41
C LYS A 246 -8.67 -2.93 -14.58
N VAL A 247 -8.02 -3.08 -13.40
CA VAL A 247 -7.63 -1.94 -12.55
C VAL A 247 -6.73 -0.98 -13.31
N ASP A 248 -5.74 -1.50 -14.02
CA ASP A 248 -4.81 -0.65 -14.78
C ASP A 248 -5.54 0.05 -15.94
N LEU A 249 -6.35 -0.70 -16.69
CA LEU A 249 -7.03 -0.16 -17.88
C LEU A 249 -8.15 0.84 -17.56
N VAL A 250 -8.72 0.81 -16.35
CA VAL A 250 -9.76 1.79 -15.99
C VAL A 250 -9.21 3.22 -15.96
N PHE A 251 -7.92 3.40 -15.67
CA PHE A 251 -7.24 4.69 -15.76
C PHE A 251 -7.06 5.19 -17.19
N GLY A 252 -7.22 4.34 -18.20
CA GLY A 252 -7.25 4.73 -19.61
C GLY A 252 -8.66 4.86 -20.18
N SER A 253 -9.70 4.35 -19.51
CA SER A 253 -11.06 4.23 -20.06
C SER A 253 -12.13 5.01 -19.30
N ASN A 254 -12.01 5.20 -17.98
CA ASN A 254 -12.93 6.03 -17.20
C ASN A 254 -12.56 7.51 -17.38
N SER A 255 -13.53 8.38 -17.69
CA SER A 255 -13.26 9.78 -18.06
C SER A 255 -12.56 10.59 -16.96
N GLN A 256 -12.92 10.38 -15.68
CA GLN A 256 -12.29 11.10 -14.55
C GLN A 256 -10.88 10.56 -14.25
N LEU A 257 -10.75 9.25 -14.16
CA LEU A 257 -9.45 8.61 -13.87
C LEU A 257 -8.47 8.80 -15.02
N ARG A 258 -8.96 8.80 -16.26
CA ARG A 258 -8.15 9.09 -17.44
C ARG A 258 -7.62 10.54 -17.43
N ALA A 259 -8.44 11.51 -17.04
CA ALA A 259 -7.97 12.89 -16.92
C ALA A 259 -6.83 13.03 -15.88
N LEU A 260 -6.91 12.31 -14.75
CA LEU A 260 -5.84 12.25 -13.75
C LEU A 260 -4.60 11.53 -14.30
N ALA A 261 -4.79 10.40 -14.97
CA ALA A 261 -3.70 9.65 -15.58
C ALA A 261 -2.98 10.47 -16.67
N GLU A 262 -3.72 11.17 -17.53
CA GLU A 262 -3.18 12.08 -18.56
C GLU A 262 -2.41 13.25 -17.93
N PHE A 263 -2.89 13.79 -16.81
CA PHE A 263 -2.17 14.84 -16.08
C PHE A 263 -0.83 14.32 -15.54
N TYR A 264 -0.83 13.17 -14.88
CA TYR A 264 0.39 12.61 -14.30
C TYR A 264 1.34 11.99 -15.34
N ALA A 265 0.85 11.59 -16.52
CA ALA A 265 1.69 11.08 -17.61
C ALA A 265 2.55 12.15 -18.29
N GLN A 266 2.32 13.44 -18.01
CA GLN A 266 3.09 14.52 -18.63
C GLN A 266 4.52 14.56 -18.11
N ASN A 267 5.46 14.92 -18.97
CA ASN A 267 6.88 15.01 -18.62
C ASN A 267 7.19 16.02 -17.51
N ASP A 268 6.44 17.11 -17.43
CA ASP A 268 6.57 18.14 -16.41
C ASP A 268 5.81 17.81 -15.09
N SER A 269 5.06 16.73 -15.08
CA SER A 269 4.35 16.25 -13.89
C SER A 269 5.13 15.22 -13.06
N LYS A 270 6.34 14.82 -13.47
CA LYS A 270 7.13 13.76 -12.78
C LYS A 270 7.40 14.08 -11.31
N ASP A 271 7.91 15.27 -11.05
CA ASP A 271 8.23 15.69 -9.67
C ASP A 271 6.96 15.82 -8.84
N LYS A 272 5.88 16.33 -9.43
CA LYS A 272 4.58 16.43 -8.76
C LYS A 272 4.00 15.05 -8.46
N PHE A 273 4.11 14.10 -9.38
CA PHE A 273 3.67 12.72 -9.15
C PHE A 273 4.35 12.10 -7.91
N VAL A 274 5.68 12.23 -7.83
CA VAL A 274 6.46 11.74 -6.69
C VAL A 274 6.06 12.44 -5.40
N ALA A 275 5.92 13.76 -5.42
CA ALA A 275 5.51 14.53 -4.25
C ALA A 275 4.10 14.15 -3.76
N ASP A 276 3.14 14.04 -4.66
CA ASP A 276 1.76 13.66 -4.35
C ASP A 276 1.68 12.20 -3.84
N PHE A 277 2.50 11.29 -4.40
CA PHE A 277 2.62 9.92 -3.89
C PHE A 277 3.13 9.92 -2.44
N ILE A 278 4.20 10.66 -2.14
CA ILE A 278 4.76 10.73 -0.78
C ILE A 278 3.73 11.26 0.22
N LEU A 279 2.95 12.27 -0.16
CA LEU A 279 1.89 12.82 0.69
C LEU A 279 0.79 11.77 0.93
N ALA A 280 0.31 11.12 -0.11
CA ALA A 280 -0.73 10.08 -0.01
C ALA A 280 -0.23 8.86 0.78
N TRP A 281 1.01 8.43 0.55
CA TRP A 281 1.67 7.37 1.33
C TRP A 281 1.72 7.72 2.82
N THR A 282 2.22 8.91 3.15
CA THR A 282 2.33 9.39 4.54
C THR A 282 0.97 9.44 5.22
N LYS A 283 -0.08 9.85 4.49
CA LYS A 283 -1.46 9.85 4.97
C LYS A 283 -1.91 8.44 5.35
N VAL A 284 -1.70 7.44 4.48
CA VAL A 284 -2.08 6.04 4.77
C VAL A 284 -1.28 5.48 5.94
N MET A 285 0.04 5.73 5.99
CA MET A 285 0.88 5.25 7.11
C MET A 285 0.49 5.84 8.46
N ASN A 286 -0.17 6.99 8.50
CA ASN A 286 -0.60 7.68 9.72
C ASN A 286 -2.13 7.65 9.94
N ALA A 287 -2.89 6.94 9.13
CA ALA A 287 -4.35 6.98 9.16
C ALA A 287 -4.95 6.61 10.53
N ASP A 288 -4.31 5.72 11.27
CA ASP A 288 -4.72 5.26 12.60
C ASP A 288 -3.98 5.98 13.76
N ARG A 289 -3.27 7.09 13.47
CA ARG A 289 -2.51 7.86 14.47
C ARG A 289 -3.33 9.03 15.01
N PHE A 290 -4.32 8.71 15.83
CA PHE A 290 -5.19 9.70 16.49
C PHE A 290 -4.47 10.56 17.55
N ASP A 291 -3.26 10.16 17.92
CA ASP A 291 -2.37 10.90 18.82
C ASP A 291 -1.59 12.04 18.12
N LEU A 292 -1.59 12.06 16.79
CA LEU A 292 -1.00 13.16 16.04
C LEU A 292 -2.07 14.25 15.88
N THR A 293 -2.02 15.28 16.71
CA THR A 293 -2.85 16.47 16.52
C THR A 293 -2.61 17.06 15.14
N THR A 294 -3.68 17.18 14.37
CA THR A 294 -3.75 17.87 13.08
C THR A 294 -3.40 19.34 13.20
#